data_fa1700f2d4b2e243e966e9090e091f64
#
_entry.id   fa1700f2d4b2e243e966e9090e091f64
#
_cell.length_a   1.000
_cell.length_b   1.000
_cell.length_c   1.000
_cell.angle_alpha   90.00
_cell.angle_beta   90.00
_cell.angle_gamma   90.00
#
_symmetry.space_group_name_H-M   'P 1'
#
loop_
_entity.id
_entity.type
_entity.pdbx_description
1 polymer ?
#
loop_
_entity_poly.entity_id
_entity_poly.type
_entity_poly.pdbx_seq_one_letter_code
_entity_poly.pdbx_strand_id
1 'polypeptide(L)'
;MMQFELRIAYTLLMLTTRAATLDDADLITRHRKAMFADADSAPPPVLDEMARHFEPWVRRMIAEGKYVGWIISDADRDIASAGLLILDWAPHFLDSTGEQRGYILNVFVEPEYRRRGLAQALTNECMDEARRRGIRVVALHASNKGQPVYEKLGFTTSNEMLYVDRRTP
;
A
#
# COMPACT_ATOMS: atom_id res chain seq x y z
N MET A 1 -21.35 -14.90 -22.57
CA MET A 1 -20.60 -13.64 -22.52
C MET A 1 -21.34 -12.57 -21.69
N MET A 2 -22.58 -12.23 -21.99
CA MET A 2 -23.40 -11.24 -21.26
C MET A 2 -23.65 -11.57 -19.76
N GLN A 3 -23.82 -12.83 -19.38
CA GLN A 3 -23.97 -13.23 -17.97
C GLN A 3 -22.68 -13.12 -17.16
N PHE A 4 -21.53 -13.21 -17.80
CA PHE A 4 -20.22 -13.08 -17.14
C PHE A 4 -19.90 -11.61 -16.87
N GLU A 5 -20.23 -10.72 -17.79
CA GLU A 5 -20.07 -9.27 -17.62
C GLU A 5 -21.05 -8.71 -16.57
N LEU A 6 -22.30 -9.18 -16.54
CA LEU A 6 -23.27 -8.83 -15.50
C LEU A 6 -22.82 -9.30 -14.11
N ARG A 7 -22.19 -10.46 -14.00
CA ARG A 7 -21.66 -10.98 -12.74
C ARG A 7 -20.46 -10.18 -12.24
N ILE A 8 -19.58 -9.75 -13.14
CA ILE A 8 -18.45 -8.86 -12.81
C ILE A 8 -18.96 -7.49 -12.38
N ALA A 9 -19.90 -6.91 -13.10
CA ALA A 9 -20.51 -5.62 -12.75
C ALA A 9 -21.27 -5.68 -11.41
N TYR A 10 -21.98 -6.76 -11.15
CA TYR A 10 -22.71 -6.96 -9.89
C TYR A 10 -21.76 -7.17 -8.70
N THR A 11 -20.64 -7.86 -8.90
CA THR A 11 -19.61 -8.07 -7.85
C THR A 11 -18.88 -6.76 -7.55
N LEU A 12 -18.63 -5.91 -8.53
CA LEU A 12 -18.02 -4.58 -8.33
C LEU A 12 -18.95 -3.58 -7.64
N LEU A 13 -20.28 -3.77 -7.74
CA LEU A 13 -21.29 -2.93 -7.08
C LEU A 13 -21.39 -3.17 -5.57
N MET A 14 -20.81 -4.23 -5.05
CA MET A 14 -20.83 -4.60 -3.63
C MET A 14 -19.54 -4.23 -2.89
N LEU A 15 -18.47 -3.82 -3.62
CA LEU A 15 -17.22 -3.42 -3.02
C LEU A 15 -17.31 -1.98 -2.50
N THR A 16 -16.91 -1.79 -1.26
CA THR A 16 -16.82 -0.46 -0.65
C THR A 16 -15.36 -0.12 -0.35
N THR A 17 -15.00 1.14 -0.56
CA THR A 17 -13.68 1.67 -0.19
C THR A 17 -13.87 2.68 0.93
N ARG A 18 -13.09 2.54 2.00
CA ARG A 18 -13.10 3.46 3.13
C ARG A 18 -11.69 3.84 3.57
N ALA A 19 -11.56 4.99 4.20
CA ALA A 19 -10.32 5.33 4.90
C ALA A 19 -10.08 4.38 6.09
N ALA A 20 -8.82 4.05 6.31
CA ALA A 20 -8.41 3.30 7.48
C ALA A 20 -8.39 4.19 8.73
N THR A 21 -8.71 3.59 9.87
CA THR A 21 -8.70 4.21 11.18
C THR A 21 -7.67 3.54 12.10
N LEU A 22 -7.56 4.01 13.33
CA LEU A 22 -6.72 3.38 14.36
C LEU A 22 -7.12 1.93 14.64
N ASP A 23 -8.39 1.60 14.49
CA ASP A 23 -8.90 0.25 14.75
C ASP A 23 -8.48 -0.76 13.68
N ASP A 24 -8.02 -0.28 12.53
CA ASP A 24 -7.56 -1.12 11.42
C ASP A 24 -6.07 -1.51 11.51
N ALA A 25 -5.36 -1.10 12.54
CA ALA A 25 -3.91 -1.33 12.64
C ALA A 25 -3.53 -2.81 12.62
N ASP A 26 -4.33 -3.69 13.24
CA ASP A 26 -4.14 -5.14 13.19
C ASP A 26 -4.42 -5.72 11.80
N LEU A 27 -5.47 -5.27 11.12
CA LEU A 27 -5.79 -5.65 9.74
C LEU A 27 -4.64 -5.27 8.79
N ILE A 28 -4.17 -4.02 8.85
CA ILE A 28 -3.07 -3.52 8.04
C ILE A 28 -1.80 -4.34 8.29
N THR A 29 -1.56 -4.71 9.55
CA THR A 29 -0.42 -5.55 9.95
C THR A 29 -0.52 -6.96 9.37
N ARG A 30 -1.70 -7.58 9.43
CA ARG A 30 -1.95 -8.91 8.83
C ARG A 30 -1.75 -8.88 7.31
N HIS A 31 -2.28 -7.87 6.63
CA HIS A 31 -2.12 -7.69 5.19
C HIS A 31 -0.64 -7.47 4.82
N ARG A 32 0.11 -6.68 5.60
CA ARG A 32 1.55 -6.51 5.39
C ARG A 32 2.32 -7.82 5.53
N LYS A 33 2.02 -8.60 6.57
CA LYS A 33 2.65 -9.90 6.78
C LYS A 33 2.34 -10.86 5.63
N ALA A 34 1.07 -10.93 5.21
CA ALA A 34 0.65 -11.75 4.08
C ALA A 34 1.31 -11.31 2.77
N MET A 35 1.45 -10.01 2.51
CA MET A 35 2.13 -9.46 1.34
C MET A 35 3.58 -9.94 1.25
N PHE A 36 4.33 -9.92 2.35
CA PHE A 36 5.71 -10.39 2.37
C PHE A 36 5.81 -11.93 2.31
N ALA A 37 4.87 -12.65 2.91
CA ALA A 37 4.79 -14.11 2.80
C ALA A 37 4.51 -14.55 1.35
N ASP A 38 3.59 -13.89 0.66
CA ASP A 38 3.26 -14.16 -0.76
C ASP A 38 4.44 -13.89 -1.70
N ALA A 39 5.32 -12.98 -1.33
CA ALA A 39 6.53 -12.64 -2.08
C ALA A 39 7.73 -13.50 -1.68
N ASP A 40 7.58 -14.45 -0.74
CA ASP A 40 8.65 -15.26 -0.15
C ASP A 40 9.85 -14.40 0.33
N SER A 41 9.54 -13.25 0.91
CA SER A 41 10.54 -12.22 1.23
C SER A 41 11.38 -12.57 2.46
N ALA A 42 10.82 -13.33 3.41
CA ALA A 42 11.49 -13.74 4.64
C ALA A 42 10.79 -14.95 5.29
N PRO A 43 11.50 -15.73 6.11
CA PRO A 43 10.91 -16.88 6.82
C PRO A 43 9.87 -16.42 7.86
N PRO A 44 8.87 -17.28 8.19
CA PRO A 44 7.78 -16.93 9.09
C PRO A 44 8.19 -16.29 10.43
N PRO A 45 9.23 -16.74 11.15
CA PRO A 45 9.62 -16.10 12.40
C PRO A 45 10.02 -14.63 12.26
N VAL A 46 10.68 -14.27 11.15
CA VAL A 46 11.08 -12.89 10.86
C VAL A 46 9.84 -12.04 10.55
N LEU A 47 8.87 -12.60 9.80
CA LEU A 47 7.61 -11.93 9.51
C LEU A 47 6.75 -11.74 10.76
N ASP A 48 6.78 -12.69 11.69
CA ASP A 48 6.09 -12.58 12.99
C ASP A 48 6.70 -11.48 13.85
N GLU A 49 8.01 -11.40 13.88
CA GLU A 49 8.72 -10.35 14.60
C GLU A 49 8.45 -8.97 13.98
N MET A 50 8.54 -8.86 12.66
CA MET A 50 8.19 -7.64 11.94
C MET A 50 6.76 -7.20 12.27
N ALA A 51 5.79 -8.11 12.27
CA ALA A 51 4.39 -7.79 12.55
C ALA A 51 4.19 -7.25 13.98
N ARG A 52 4.85 -7.86 14.97
CA ARG A 52 4.80 -7.38 16.38
C ARG A 52 5.32 -5.95 16.56
N HIS A 53 6.31 -5.54 15.78
CA HIS A 53 6.85 -4.19 15.81
C HIS A 53 6.07 -3.22 14.90
N PHE A 54 5.51 -3.73 13.82
CA PHE A 54 4.80 -2.91 12.85
C PHE A 54 3.45 -2.40 13.37
N GLU A 55 2.67 -3.22 14.07
CA GLU A 55 1.33 -2.80 14.53
C GLU A 55 1.37 -1.55 15.43
N PRO A 56 2.17 -1.49 16.51
CA PRO A 56 2.24 -0.27 17.33
C PRO A 56 2.83 0.92 16.55
N TRP A 57 3.71 0.66 15.60
CA TRP A 57 4.27 1.69 14.74
C TRP A 57 3.21 2.28 13.81
N VAL A 58 2.45 1.45 13.08
CA VAL A 58 1.43 1.95 12.15
C VAL A 58 0.29 2.66 12.88
N ARG A 59 -0.09 2.16 14.06
CA ARG A 59 -1.08 2.82 14.93
C ARG A 59 -0.64 4.23 15.29
N ARG A 60 0.61 4.42 15.68
CA ARG A 60 1.18 5.74 15.96
C ARG A 60 1.21 6.61 14.70
N MET A 61 1.64 6.08 13.56
CA MET A 61 1.70 6.85 12.31
C MET A 61 0.30 7.29 11.83
N ILE A 62 -0.74 6.49 12.04
CA ILE A 62 -2.12 6.89 11.77
C ILE A 62 -2.53 8.01 12.72
N ALA A 63 -2.26 7.88 14.03
CA ALA A 63 -2.59 8.90 15.02
C ALA A 63 -1.92 10.24 14.74
N GLU A 64 -0.70 10.23 14.24
CA GLU A 64 0.08 11.42 13.88
C GLU A 64 -0.30 11.99 12.48
N GLY A 65 -1.22 11.34 11.75
CA GLY A 65 -1.58 11.72 10.38
C GLY A 65 -0.48 11.54 9.34
N LYS A 66 0.56 10.77 9.69
CA LYS A 66 1.71 10.44 8.81
C LYS A 66 1.47 9.19 7.97
N TYR A 67 0.56 8.32 8.37
CA TYR A 67 0.08 7.21 7.57
C TYR A 67 -1.41 7.38 7.28
N VAL A 68 -1.75 7.40 6.01
CA VAL A 68 -3.14 7.44 5.54
C VAL A 68 -3.40 6.16 4.76
N GLY A 69 -4.37 5.38 5.19
CA GLY A 69 -4.68 4.09 4.58
C GLY A 69 -6.08 4.01 4.00
N TRP A 70 -6.26 3.07 3.08
CA TRP A 70 -7.56 2.70 2.50
C TRP A 70 -7.76 1.21 2.57
N ILE A 71 -9.01 0.81 2.77
CA ILE A 71 -9.45 -0.57 2.85
C ILE A 71 -10.59 -0.76 1.87
N ILE A 72 -10.55 -1.84 1.11
CA ILE A 72 -11.67 -2.30 0.29
C ILE A 72 -12.28 -3.52 0.95
N SER A 73 -13.61 -3.48 1.09
CA SER A 73 -14.40 -4.57 1.67
C SER A 73 -15.39 -5.12 0.65
N ASP A 74 -15.64 -6.42 0.71
CA ASP A 74 -16.72 -7.12 0.05
C ASP A 74 -17.72 -7.55 1.14
N ALA A 75 -18.87 -6.88 1.20
CA ALA A 75 -19.77 -6.92 2.34
C ALA A 75 -19.01 -6.64 3.66
N ASP A 76 -19.00 -7.57 4.59
CA ASP A 76 -18.35 -7.45 5.90
C ASP A 76 -16.89 -7.95 5.93
N ARG A 77 -16.33 -8.34 4.79
CA ARG A 77 -14.97 -8.86 4.69
C ARG A 77 -14.02 -7.83 4.08
N ASP A 78 -13.03 -7.41 4.83
CA ASP A 78 -11.93 -6.59 4.33
C ASP A 78 -10.99 -7.44 3.47
N ILE A 79 -10.87 -7.08 2.18
CA ILE A 79 -10.23 -7.91 1.15
C ILE A 79 -8.98 -7.29 0.53
N ALA A 80 -8.77 -6.00 0.73
CA ALA A 80 -7.60 -5.31 0.22
C ALA A 80 -7.29 -4.07 1.03
N SER A 81 -6.03 -3.66 1.05
CA SER A 81 -5.61 -2.41 1.67
C SER A 81 -4.37 -1.82 1.00
N ALA A 82 -4.17 -0.53 1.19
CA ALA A 82 -2.94 0.18 0.87
C ALA A 82 -2.78 1.38 1.80
N GLY A 83 -1.57 1.92 1.87
CA GLY A 83 -1.30 3.12 2.63
C GLY A 83 -0.28 4.04 1.98
N LEU A 84 -0.43 5.32 2.27
CA LEU A 84 0.51 6.38 1.97
C LEU A 84 1.20 6.81 3.26
N LEU A 85 2.50 6.63 3.35
CA LEU A 85 3.33 7.20 4.39
C LEU A 85 3.88 8.55 3.92
N ILE A 86 3.75 9.56 4.77
CA ILE A 86 4.24 10.91 4.51
C ILE A 86 5.56 11.06 5.24
N LEU A 87 6.62 11.31 4.48
CA LEU A 87 7.99 11.43 4.96
C LEU A 87 8.46 12.89 4.84
N ASP A 88 9.11 13.39 5.87
CA ASP A 88 9.88 14.61 5.76
C ASP A 88 11.08 14.35 4.81
N TRP A 89 11.25 15.21 3.82
CA TRP A 89 12.24 15.02 2.77
C TRP A 89 12.87 16.35 2.37
N ALA A 90 14.16 16.34 2.11
CA ALA A 90 14.85 17.53 1.64
C ALA A 90 14.34 17.97 0.26
N PRO A 91 14.26 19.29 -0.01
CA PRO A 91 14.00 19.78 -1.37
C PRO A 91 14.91 19.11 -2.40
N HIS A 92 14.33 18.72 -3.53
CA HIS A 92 15.02 17.96 -4.55
C HIS A 92 14.69 18.49 -5.95
N PHE A 93 15.49 18.22 -6.97
CA PHE A 93 15.23 18.74 -8.31
C PHE A 93 13.88 18.30 -8.91
N LEU A 94 13.29 17.19 -8.44
CA LEU A 94 11.94 16.77 -8.80
C LEU A 94 10.84 17.56 -8.09
N ASP A 95 11.17 18.16 -6.95
CA ASP A 95 10.32 19.06 -6.17
C ASP A 95 11.21 20.03 -5.37
N SER A 96 11.54 21.17 -5.99
CA SER A 96 12.57 22.10 -5.48
C SER A 96 12.13 22.91 -4.26
N THR A 97 10.86 22.89 -3.93
CA THR A 97 10.28 23.64 -2.81
C THR A 97 9.55 22.77 -1.81
N GLY A 98 9.31 21.49 -2.14
CA GLY A 98 8.64 20.54 -1.26
C GLY A 98 9.58 20.01 -0.18
N GLU A 99 9.05 19.87 1.01
CA GLU A 99 9.75 19.30 2.18
C GLU A 99 9.14 17.93 2.59
N GLN A 100 8.33 17.33 1.71
CA GLN A 100 7.69 16.04 1.95
C GLN A 100 7.76 15.15 0.72
N ARG A 101 7.78 13.85 0.97
CA ARG A 101 7.68 12.80 -0.03
C ARG A 101 6.63 11.77 0.40
N GLY A 102 5.81 11.31 -0.52
CA GLY A 102 4.91 10.20 -0.30
C GLY A 102 5.62 8.86 -0.52
N TYR A 103 5.26 7.86 0.28
CA TYR A 103 5.73 6.50 0.09
C TYR A 103 4.54 5.54 0.20
N ILE A 104 4.19 4.89 -0.91
CA ILE A 104 3.11 3.90 -0.95
C ILE A 104 3.64 2.57 -0.44
N LEU A 105 2.95 1.98 0.53
CA LEU A 105 3.31 0.71 1.13
C LEU A 105 2.06 -0.11 1.47
N ASN A 106 2.26 -1.38 1.80
CA ASN A 106 1.19 -2.30 2.24
C ASN A 106 0.07 -2.49 1.20
N VAL A 107 0.39 -2.40 -0.10
CA VAL A 107 -0.58 -2.70 -1.15
C VAL A 107 -0.78 -4.21 -1.18
N PHE A 108 -1.93 -4.65 -0.68
CA PHE A 108 -2.30 -6.05 -0.58
C PHE A 108 -3.71 -6.27 -1.12
N VAL A 109 -3.90 -7.38 -1.79
CA VAL A 109 -5.22 -7.87 -2.24
C VAL A 109 -5.28 -9.35 -1.96
N GLU A 110 -6.34 -9.80 -1.31
CA GLU A 110 -6.59 -11.21 -1.07
C GLU A 110 -6.52 -12.03 -2.37
N PRO A 111 -5.89 -13.21 -2.37
CA PRO A 111 -5.60 -13.98 -3.59
C PRO A 111 -6.79 -14.16 -4.52
N GLU A 112 -7.96 -14.48 -3.98
CA GLU A 112 -9.19 -14.70 -4.74
C GLU A 112 -9.81 -13.44 -5.36
N TYR A 113 -9.36 -12.26 -4.93
CA TYR A 113 -9.81 -10.95 -5.44
C TYR A 113 -8.81 -10.30 -6.38
N ARG A 114 -7.66 -10.92 -6.63
CA ARG A 114 -6.62 -10.39 -7.53
C ARG A 114 -7.09 -10.30 -8.98
N ARG A 115 -6.37 -9.50 -9.78
CA ARG A 115 -6.66 -9.26 -11.21
C ARG A 115 -8.00 -8.61 -11.48
N ARG A 116 -8.59 -7.92 -10.50
CA ARG A 116 -9.84 -7.15 -10.60
C ARG A 116 -9.61 -5.64 -10.52
N GLY A 117 -8.37 -5.16 -10.63
CA GLY A 117 -8.03 -3.74 -10.58
C GLY A 117 -7.94 -3.13 -9.17
N LEU A 118 -8.09 -3.91 -8.09
CA LEU A 118 -8.17 -3.37 -6.72
C LEU A 118 -6.86 -2.71 -6.27
N ALA A 119 -5.71 -3.30 -6.60
CA ALA A 119 -4.40 -2.69 -6.30
C ALA A 119 -4.24 -1.33 -7.01
N GLN A 120 -4.70 -1.22 -8.26
CA GLN A 120 -4.71 0.03 -9.01
C GLN A 120 -5.64 1.06 -8.35
N ALA A 121 -6.84 0.67 -7.96
CA ALA A 121 -7.80 1.55 -7.28
C ALA A 121 -7.22 2.11 -5.98
N LEU A 122 -6.65 1.25 -5.12
CA LEU A 122 -6.00 1.65 -3.88
C LEU A 122 -4.78 2.56 -4.10
N THR A 123 -3.99 2.28 -5.14
CA THR A 123 -2.84 3.13 -5.48
C THR A 123 -3.31 4.52 -5.91
N ASN A 124 -4.41 4.62 -6.65
CA ASN A 124 -5.01 5.89 -7.04
C ASN A 124 -5.46 6.69 -5.80
N GLU A 125 -6.10 6.07 -4.81
CA GLU A 125 -6.45 6.73 -3.55
C GLU A 125 -5.20 7.34 -2.87
N CYS A 126 -4.10 6.58 -2.81
CA CYS A 126 -2.83 7.07 -2.27
C CYS A 126 -2.30 8.28 -3.06
N MET A 127 -2.34 8.21 -4.39
CA MET A 127 -1.86 9.30 -5.26
C MET A 127 -2.74 10.54 -5.16
N ASP A 128 -4.07 10.37 -5.05
CA ASP A 128 -5.01 11.47 -4.89
C ASP A 128 -4.82 12.17 -3.53
N GLU A 129 -4.55 11.41 -2.47
CA GLU A 129 -4.19 11.98 -1.18
C GLU A 129 -2.87 12.77 -1.24
N ALA A 130 -1.84 12.22 -1.88
CA ALA A 130 -0.59 12.92 -2.08
C ALA A 130 -0.81 14.26 -2.81
N ARG A 131 -1.62 14.27 -3.88
CA ARG A 131 -2.00 15.48 -4.63
C ARG A 131 -2.73 16.49 -3.75
N ARG A 132 -3.71 16.03 -2.94
CA ARG A 132 -4.45 16.91 -2.01
C ARG A 132 -3.55 17.57 -0.98
N ARG A 133 -2.46 16.93 -0.58
CA ARG A 133 -1.45 17.48 0.33
C ARG A 133 -0.35 18.28 -0.36
N GLY A 134 -0.39 18.40 -1.69
CA GLY A 134 0.65 19.08 -2.45
C GLY A 134 1.96 18.31 -2.57
N ILE A 135 1.96 17.01 -2.22
CA ILE A 135 3.12 16.13 -2.33
C ILE A 135 3.28 15.72 -3.79
N ARG A 136 4.38 16.14 -4.42
CA ARG A 136 4.62 15.93 -5.85
C ARG A 136 5.39 14.67 -6.18
N VAL A 137 6.20 14.17 -5.25
CA VAL A 137 7.03 12.98 -5.43
C VAL A 137 6.49 11.86 -4.57
N VAL A 138 6.12 10.76 -5.21
CA VAL A 138 5.64 9.54 -4.54
C VAL A 138 6.49 8.37 -4.99
N ALA A 139 6.96 7.57 -4.06
CA ALA A 139 7.74 6.36 -4.33
C ALA A 139 7.04 5.12 -3.76
N LEU A 140 7.47 3.97 -4.22
CA LEU A 140 7.10 2.65 -3.69
C LEU A 140 8.18 1.62 -4.03
N HIS A 141 8.15 0.47 -3.33
CA HIS A 141 8.87 -0.72 -3.75
C HIS A 141 7.88 -1.68 -4.42
N ALA A 142 8.12 -1.99 -5.69
CA ALA A 142 7.32 -2.93 -6.45
C ALA A 142 7.92 -4.33 -6.41
N SER A 143 7.09 -5.35 -6.17
CA SER A 143 7.47 -6.71 -6.53
C SER A 143 7.46 -6.87 -8.06
N ASN A 144 8.17 -7.86 -8.58
CA ASN A 144 8.15 -8.14 -10.03
C ASN A 144 6.74 -8.33 -10.59
N LYS A 145 5.83 -8.92 -9.80
CA LYS A 145 4.42 -9.11 -10.16
C LYS A 145 3.59 -7.82 -10.09
N GLY A 146 3.96 -6.90 -9.21
CA GLY A 146 3.27 -5.62 -9.02
C GLY A 146 3.73 -4.52 -9.96
N GLN A 147 4.97 -4.57 -10.42
CA GLN A 147 5.58 -3.52 -11.25
C GLN A 147 4.70 -3.09 -12.45
N PRO A 148 4.10 -4.00 -13.25
CA PRO A 148 3.26 -3.59 -14.39
C PRO A 148 2.02 -2.77 -14.00
N VAL A 149 1.52 -2.92 -12.77
CA VAL A 149 0.39 -2.11 -12.28
C VAL A 149 0.83 -0.66 -12.09
N TYR A 150 1.99 -0.46 -11.48
CA TYR A 150 2.51 0.87 -11.18
C TYR A 150 3.00 1.60 -12.43
N GLU A 151 3.62 0.89 -13.37
CA GLU A 151 4.02 1.45 -14.67
C GLU A 151 2.81 2.00 -15.45
N LYS A 152 1.66 1.30 -15.44
CA LYS A 152 0.41 1.80 -16.03
C LYS A 152 -0.12 3.06 -15.36
N LEU A 153 0.23 3.29 -14.10
CA LEU A 153 -0.13 4.49 -13.33
C LEU A 153 0.90 5.62 -13.48
N GLY A 154 1.94 5.43 -14.29
CA GLY A 154 2.96 6.43 -14.58
C GLY A 154 4.17 6.40 -13.63
N PHE A 155 4.30 5.37 -12.80
CA PHE A 155 5.54 5.16 -12.04
C PHE A 155 6.66 4.72 -12.97
N THR A 156 7.84 5.23 -12.71
CA THR A 156 9.07 4.87 -13.43
C THR A 156 10.11 4.36 -12.46
N THR A 157 10.98 3.48 -12.92
CA THR A 157 12.10 2.99 -12.13
C THR A 157 13.05 4.15 -11.79
N SER A 158 13.45 4.25 -10.54
CA SER A 158 14.49 5.17 -10.09
C SER A 158 15.80 4.44 -9.86
N ASN A 159 16.87 5.19 -9.60
CA ASN A 159 18.19 4.67 -9.27
C ASN A 159 18.47 4.68 -7.75
N GLU A 160 17.43 4.64 -6.93
CA GLU A 160 17.59 4.46 -5.49
C GLU A 160 18.29 3.14 -5.17
N MET A 161 19.30 3.19 -4.27
CA MET A 161 20.08 2.02 -3.86
C MET A 161 19.84 1.74 -2.38
N LEU A 162 19.75 0.48 -2.02
CA LEU A 162 19.56 0.01 -0.65
C LEU A 162 20.86 -0.60 -0.10
N TYR A 163 21.30 -0.14 1.08
CA TYR A 163 22.33 -0.78 1.88
C TYR A 163 21.71 -1.40 3.13
N VAL A 164 22.03 -2.66 3.38
CA VAL A 164 21.63 -3.39 4.61
C VAL A 164 22.88 -3.84 5.33
N ASP A 165 23.08 -3.39 6.56
CA ASP A 165 24.14 -3.91 7.42
C ASP A 165 23.77 -5.32 7.89
N ARG A 166 24.48 -6.30 7.37
CA ARG A 166 24.27 -7.72 7.71
C ARG A 166 25.15 -8.20 8.86
N ARG A 167 25.92 -7.31 9.50
CA ARG A 167 26.80 -7.63 10.63
C ARG A 167 26.08 -7.56 11.95
N THR A 168 24.90 -6.94 12.00
CA THR A 168 24.06 -6.89 13.20
C THR A 168 23.04 -8.03 13.12
N PRO A 169 22.91 -8.85 14.19
CA PRO A 169 21.92 -9.93 14.24
C PRO A 169 20.49 -9.43 14.19
#